data_8b12500362bd53e21ee52e4d0f0deb17
#
_entry.id   8b12500362bd53e21ee52e4d0f0deb17
#
_cell.length_a   1.000
_cell.length_b   1.000
_cell.length_c   1.000
_cell.angle_alpha   90.00
_cell.angle_beta   90.00
_cell.angle_gamma   90.00
#
_symmetry.space_group_name_H-M   'P 1'
#
loop_
_entity.id
_entity.type
_entity.pdbx_description
1 polymer ?
#
loop_
_entity_poly.entity_id
_entity_poly.type
_entity_poly.pdbx_seq_one_letter_code
_entity_poly.pdbx_strand_id
1 'polypeptide(L)'
;GMAVTKSDPEHEYASCVFLKWCTQQENNMRFVCDSGYMPVLKEANSIEALDEVIQKDNLEISSKTYQCLKTVMQSADSAQYYTTKSFKNGYQTRKVLDYNLSDQAAADREAIEATVAAGADREEEIAGYTSEESFENWYQGLCEALKQAAAGE
;
A
#
# COMPACT_ATOMS: atom_id res chain seq x y z
N GLY A 1 7.99 4.36 7.68
CA GLY A 1 8.87 4.91 8.71
C GLY A 1 10.31 4.45 8.52
N MET A 2 11.26 5.22 9.04
CA MET A 2 12.68 4.90 9.04
C MET A 2 13.18 4.83 10.48
N ALA A 3 14.17 3.99 10.74
CA ALA A 3 14.78 3.85 12.06
C ALA A 3 16.30 3.73 11.93
N VAL A 4 17.01 4.25 12.92
CA VAL A 4 18.44 4.06 13.05
C VAL A 4 18.68 2.78 13.85
N THR A 5 19.38 1.82 13.25
CA THR A 5 19.78 0.59 13.94
C THR A 5 20.97 0.88 14.85
N LYS A 6 21.05 0.18 15.99
CA LYS A 6 22.16 0.30 16.91
C LYS A 6 23.47 -0.13 16.23
N SER A 7 24.50 0.73 16.33
CA SER A 7 25.82 0.51 15.77
C SER A 7 26.87 1.23 16.64
N ASP A 8 28.03 1.55 16.10
CA ASP A 8 28.96 2.47 16.75
C ASP A 8 28.45 3.93 16.66
N PRO A 9 28.92 4.82 17.55
CA PRO A 9 28.42 6.19 17.63
C PRO A 9 28.59 7.01 16.35
N GLU A 10 29.59 6.74 15.53
CA GLU A 10 29.83 7.49 14.30
C GLU A 10 28.80 7.13 13.23
N HIS A 11 28.50 5.84 13.05
CA HIS A 11 27.48 5.37 12.12
C HIS A 11 26.06 5.76 12.56
N GLU A 12 25.77 5.70 13.87
CA GLU A 12 24.48 6.19 14.41
C GLU A 12 24.30 7.68 14.14
N TYR A 13 25.36 8.49 14.39
CA TYR A 13 25.34 9.93 14.11
C TYR A 13 25.14 10.22 12.63
N ALA A 14 25.91 9.58 11.76
CA ALA A 14 25.78 9.72 10.31
C ALA A 14 24.37 9.37 9.82
N SER A 15 23.78 8.30 10.35
CA SER A 15 22.41 7.90 10.06
C SER A 15 21.39 8.96 10.49
N CYS A 16 21.58 9.55 11.67
CA CYS A 16 20.73 10.65 12.14
C CYS A 16 20.86 11.90 11.26
N VAL A 17 22.07 12.24 10.81
CA VAL A 17 22.30 13.35 9.87
C VAL A 17 21.58 13.11 8.55
N PHE A 18 21.69 11.89 8.00
CA PHE A 18 20.97 11.50 6.78
C PHE A 18 19.45 11.63 6.96
N LEU A 19 18.89 11.09 8.05
CA LEU A 19 17.45 11.19 8.32
C LEU A 19 17.00 12.65 8.44
N LYS A 20 17.77 13.48 9.13
CA LYS A 20 17.50 14.91 9.24
C LYS A 20 17.50 15.60 7.86
N TRP A 21 18.47 15.27 7.01
CA TRP A 21 18.54 15.79 5.64
C TRP A 21 17.34 15.29 4.80
N CYS A 22 17.03 14.00 4.84
CA CYS A 22 15.93 13.39 4.08
C CYS A 22 14.56 13.97 4.47
N THR A 23 14.38 14.37 5.73
CA THR A 23 13.12 14.94 6.23
C THR A 23 13.02 16.45 6.08
N GLN A 24 14.06 17.16 5.59
CA GLN A 24 13.94 18.56 5.20
C GLN A 24 12.92 18.72 4.09
N GLN A 25 12.12 19.79 4.14
CA GLN A 25 10.99 20.01 3.23
C GLN A 25 11.33 19.76 1.77
N GLU A 26 12.39 20.41 1.27
CA GLU A 26 12.79 20.32 -0.14
C GLU A 26 13.19 18.90 -0.54
N ASN A 27 14.06 18.23 0.24
CA ASN A 27 14.51 16.88 -0.07
C ASN A 27 13.36 15.86 0.05
N ASN A 28 12.51 16.05 1.06
CA ASN A 28 11.37 15.17 1.27
C ASN A 28 10.33 15.31 0.16
N MET A 29 10.06 16.53 -0.32
CA MET A 29 9.13 16.75 -1.42
C MET A 29 9.62 16.16 -2.75
N ARG A 30 10.91 16.16 -3.02
CA ARG A 30 11.46 15.43 -4.19
C ARG A 30 11.14 13.94 -4.09
N PHE A 31 11.40 13.33 -2.93
CA PHE A 31 11.04 11.92 -2.68
C PHE A 31 9.52 11.67 -2.79
N VAL A 32 8.69 12.61 -2.35
CA VAL A 32 7.22 12.56 -2.48
C VAL A 32 6.80 12.52 -3.95
N CYS A 33 7.38 13.35 -4.79
CA CYS A 33 7.08 13.39 -6.23
C CYS A 33 7.43 12.06 -6.93
N ASP A 34 8.54 11.44 -6.56
CA ASP A 34 8.99 10.19 -7.16
C ASP A 34 8.21 8.96 -6.62
N SER A 35 7.92 8.95 -5.33
CA SER A 35 7.35 7.78 -4.65
C SER A 35 5.83 7.79 -4.51
N GLY A 36 5.20 8.97 -4.58
CA GLY A 36 3.78 9.15 -4.26
C GLY A 36 3.44 9.06 -2.77
N TYR A 37 4.44 9.01 -1.88
CA TYR A 37 4.21 9.04 -0.44
C TYR A 37 3.89 10.46 0.04
N MET A 38 3.27 10.56 1.22
CA MET A 38 3.01 11.84 1.87
C MET A 38 4.27 12.44 2.48
N PRO A 39 4.40 13.79 2.47
CA PRO A 39 5.50 14.44 3.19
C PRO A 39 5.40 14.25 4.70
N VAL A 40 6.54 14.16 5.36
CA VAL A 40 6.61 13.93 6.82
C VAL A 40 6.42 15.21 7.64
N LEU A 41 6.67 16.38 7.07
CA LEU A 41 6.45 17.67 7.72
C LEU A 41 5.05 18.20 7.40
N LYS A 42 4.39 18.76 8.40
CA LYS A 42 3.06 19.36 8.21
C LYS A 42 3.09 20.55 7.26
N GLU A 43 4.12 21.38 7.36
CA GLU A 43 4.32 22.55 6.52
C GLU A 43 4.54 22.18 5.04
N ALA A 44 5.09 21.00 4.78
CA ALA A 44 5.27 20.48 3.43
C ALA A 44 3.99 19.82 2.87
N ASN A 45 3.00 19.56 3.72
CA ASN A 45 1.76 18.87 3.33
C ASN A 45 0.73 19.86 2.76
N SER A 46 1.13 20.61 1.73
CA SER A 46 0.26 21.56 1.02
C SER A 46 0.51 21.50 -0.48
N ILE A 47 -0.51 21.87 -1.25
CA ILE A 47 -0.42 21.91 -2.71
C ILE A 47 0.61 22.96 -3.16
N GLU A 48 0.64 24.08 -2.47
CA GLU A 48 1.57 25.17 -2.76
C GLU A 48 3.02 24.71 -2.61
N ALA A 49 3.35 23.97 -1.54
CA ALA A 49 4.68 23.41 -1.35
C ALA A 49 5.04 22.36 -2.42
N LEU A 50 4.06 21.56 -2.84
CA LEU A 50 4.24 20.60 -3.94
C LEU A 50 4.55 21.30 -5.26
N ASP A 51 3.73 22.29 -5.63
CA ASP A 51 3.87 23.04 -6.87
C ASP A 51 5.19 23.83 -6.91
N GLU A 52 5.59 24.43 -5.79
CA GLU A 52 6.85 25.17 -5.66
C GLU A 52 8.05 24.27 -5.97
N VAL A 53 8.11 23.07 -5.38
CA VAL A 53 9.23 22.14 -5.59
C VAL A 53 9.24 21.60 -7.02
N ILE A 54 8.08 21.24 -7.58
CA ILE A 54 7.98 20.81 -8.97
C ILE A 54 8.53 21.87 -9.93
N GLN A 55 8.13 23.13 -9.74
CA GLN A 55 8.58 24.23 -10.60
C GLN A 55 10.06 24.56 -10.41
N LYS A 56 10.51 24.66 -9.15
CA LYS A 56 11.89 25.00 -8.80
C LYS A 56 12.90 24.01 -9.35
N ASP A 57 12.60 22.72 -9.21
CA ASP A 57 13.52 21.64 -9.55
C ASP A 57 13.22 21.03 -10.94
N ASN A 58 12.22 21.55 -11.65
CA ASN A 58 11.74 21.03 -12.93
C ASN A 58 11.48 19.53 -12.90
N LEU A 59 10.77 19.07 -11.84
CA LEU A 59 10.50 17.65 -11.63
C LEU A 59 9.42 17.14 -12.58
N GLU A 60 9.64 15.96 -13.13
CA GLU A 60 8.61 15.23 -13.88
C GLU A 60 7.77 14.40 -12.90
N ILE A 61 6.49 14.69 -12.83
CA ILE A 61 5.53 13.92 -12.03
C ILE A 61 4.37 13.46 -12.91
N SER A 62 3.93 12.21 -12.76
CA SER A 62 2.77 11.73 -13.50
C SER A 62 1.51 12.48 -13.08
N SER A 63 0.59 12.73 -14.01
CA SER A 63 -0.69 13.37 -13.70
C SER A 63 -1.51 12.59 -12.65
N LYS A 64 -1.39 11.28 -12.64
CA LYS A 64 -2.05 10.41 -11.66
C LYS A 64 -1.45 10.60 -10.26
N THR A 65 -0.12 10.60 -10.14
CA THR A 65 0.58 10.83 -8.87
C THR A 65 0.25 12.21 -8.33
N TYR A 66 0.30 13.24 -9.17
CA TYR A 66 -0.05 14.61 -8.79
C TYR A 66 -1.49 14.71 -8.27
N GLN A 67 -2.47 14.12 -8.96
CA GLN A 67 -3.87 14.14 -8.51
C GLN A 67 -4.08 13.37 -7.21
N CYS A 68 -3.41 12.23 -7.03
CA CYS A 68 -3.45 11.49 -5.76
C CYS A 68 -2.91 12.34 -4.60
N LEU A 69 -1.72 12.91 -4.75
CA LEU A 69 -1.10 13.76 -3.72
C LEU A 69 -1.99 14.97 -3.41
N LYS A 70 -2.50 15.66 -4.43
CA LYS A 70 -3.42 16.79 -4.28
C LYS A 70 -4.66 16.40 -3.47
N THR A 71 -5.31 15.29 -3.80
CA THR A 71 -6.51 14.83 -3.10
C THR A 71 -6.23 14.52 -1.64
N VAL A 72 -5.11 13.84 -1.35
CA VAL A 72 -4.72 13.50 0.02
C VAL A 72 -4.35 14.76 0.82
N MET A 73 -3.59 15.70 0.25
CA MET A 73 -3.24 16.97 0.89
C MET A 73 -4.48 17.81 1.20
N GLN A 74 -5.46 17.87 0.29
CA GLN A 74 -6.73 18.57 0.52
C GLN A 74 -7.57 17.95 1.64
N SER A 75 -7.46 16.66 1.86
CA SER A 75 -8.18 15.95 2.92
C SER A 75 -7.44 15.88 4.25
N ALA A 76 -6.18 16.37 4.30
CA ALA A 76 -5.31 16.24 5.47
C ALA A 76 -5.91 16.83 6.76
N ASP A 77 -6.61 17.95 6.66
CA ASP A 77 -7.22 18.63 7.81
C ASP A 77 -8.59 18.06 8.20
N SER A 78 -9.25 17.33 7.31
CA SER A 78 -10.61 16.80 7.50
C SER A 78 -10.66 15.30 7.78
N ALA A 79 -9.59 14.57 7.49
CA ALA A 79 -9.52 13.13 7.64
C ALA A 79 -8.76 12.71 8.90
N GLN A 80 -9.22 11.65 9.55
CA GLN A 80 -8.42 10.96 10.57
C GLN A 80 -7.52 9.94 9.89
N TYR A 81 -6.20 10.14 10.02
CA TYR A 81 -5.23 9.16 9.56
C TYR A 81 -5.11 8.02 10.56
N TYR A 82 -5.14 6.81 10.05
CA TYR A 82 -4.99 5.60 10.84
C TYR A 82 -3.70 4.87 10.47
N THR A 83 -2.95 4.49 11.48
CA THR A 83 -1.80 3.59 11.32
C THR A 83 -2.09 2.30 12.08
N THR A 84 -1.99 1.17 11.42
CA THR A 84 -2.14 -0.14 12.07
C THR A 84 -1.13 -0.30 13.20
N LYS A 85 -1.63 -0.69 14.38
CA LYS A 85 -0.75 -1.01 15.51
C LYS A 85 0.07 -2.26 15.19
N SER A 86 1.34 -2.24 15.60
CA SER A 86 2.19 -3.42 15.51
C SER A 86 1.70 -4.50 16.49
N PHE A 87 1.63 -5.73 16.03
CA PHE A 87 1.34 -6.90 16.86
C PHE A 87 2.19 -8.10 16.40
N LYS A 88 2.29 -9.12 17.26
CA LYS A 88 3.03 -10.35 16.94
C LYS A 88 2.39 -10.98 15.69
N ASN A 89 3.22 -11.42 14.75
CA ASN A 89 2.80 -11.98 13.45
C ASN A 89 2.04 -11.02 12.52
N GLY A 90 2.01 -9.70 12.80
CA GLY A 90 1.32 -8.71 11.97
C GLY A 90 1.78 -8.69 10.51
N TYR A 91 3.05 -9.00 10.25
CA TYR A 91 3.56 -9.11 8.89
C TYR A 91 2.92 -10.27 8.12
N GLN A 92 2.80 -11.45 8.73
CA GLN A 92 2.18 -12.62 8.10
C GLN A 92 0.67 -12.40 7.88
N THR A 93 0.00 -11.85 8.88
CA THR A 93 -1.42 -11.48 8.76
C THR A 93 -1.67 -10.49 7.62
N ARG A 94 -0.78 -9.51 7.44
CA ARG A 94 -0.86 -8.57 6.31
C ARG A 94 -0.68 -9.27 4.96
N LYS A 95 0.25 -10.22 4.86
CA LYS A 95 0.42 -11.01 3.63
C LYS A 95 -0.83 -11.76 3.24
N VAL A 96 -1.54 -12.35 4.21
CA VAL A 96 -2.83 -13.01 3.94
C VAL A 96 -3.82 -12.01 3.33
N LEU A 97 -3.94 -10.79 3.88
CA LEU A 97 -4.82 -9.76 3.31
C LEU A 97 -4.39 -9.34 1.90
N ASP A 98 -3.08 -9.18 1.67
CA ASP A 98 -2.56 -8.68 0.40
C ASP A 98 -2.74 -9.67 -0.76
N TYR A 99 -2.59 -10.97 -0.49
CA TYR A 99 -2.50 -11.99 -1.55
C TYR A 99 -3.74 -12.87 -1.67
N ASN A 100 -4.49 -13.12 -0.59
CA ASN A 100 -5.57 -14.10 -0.59
C ASN A 100 -6.60 -13.89 -1.72
N LEU A 101 -7.07 -12.66 -1.93
CA LEU A 101 -8.06 -12.37 -2.98
C LEU A 101 -7.45 -12.52 -4.38
N SER A 102 -6.23 -12.07 -4.60
CA SER A 102 -5.56 -12.17 -5.91
C SER A 102 -5.25 -13.62 -6.27
N ASP A 103 -4.84 -14.42 -5.30
CA ASP A 103 -4.54 -15.84 -5.49
C ASP A 103 -5.83 -16.62 -5.78
N GLN A 104 -6.91 -16.34 -5.05
CA GLN A 104 -8.22 -16.93 -5.34
C GLN A 104 -8.71 -16.56 -6.74
N ALA A 105 -8.65 -15.27 -7.11
CA ALA A 105 -9.07 -14.82 -8.42
C ALA A 105 -8.23 -15.43 -9.58
N ALA A 106 -6.94 -15.68 -9.33
CA ALA A 106 -6.08 -16.36 -10.30
C ALA A 106 -6.46 -17.84 -10.46
N ALA A 107 -6.71 -18.54 -9.34
CA ALA A 107 -7.14 -19.93 -9.35
C ALA A 107 -8.51 -20.11 -10.02
N ASP A 108 -9.47 -19.25 -9.71
CA ASP A 108 -10.81 -19.27 -10.30
C ASP A 108 -10.73 -19.03 -11.82
N ARG A 109 -9.91 -18.07 -12.23
CA ARG A 109 -9.70 -17.81 -13.66
C ARG A 109 -9.12 -19.02 -14.39
N GLU A 110 -8.08 -19.65 -13.83
CA GLU A 110 -7.47 -20.84 -14.41
C GLU A 110 -8.48 -21.98 -14.54
N ALA A 111 -9.30 -22.20 -13.52
CA ALA A 111 -10.35 -23.22 -13.54
C ALA A 111 -11.41 -22.93 -14.61
N ILE A 112 -11.90 -21.69 -14.70
CA ILE A 112 -12.88 -21.26 -15.72
C ILE A 112 -12.28 -21.41 -17.13
N GLU A 113 -11.05 -20.99 -17.34
CA GLU A 113 -10.40 -21.11 -18.67
C GLU A 113 -10.24 -22.56 -19.09
N ALA A 114 -9.94 -23.47 -18.16
CA ALA A 114 -9.82 -24.89 -18.43
C ALA A 114 -11.17 -25.52 -18.82
N THR A 115 -12.25 -25.21 -18.12
CA THR A 115 -13.59 -25.75 -18.42
C THR A 115 -14.16 -25.17 -19.73
N VAL A 116 -13.96 -23.89 -19.99
CA VAL A 116 -14.34 -23.25 -21.25
C VAL A 116 -13.56 -23.84 -22.44
N ALA A 117 -12.28 -24.14 -22.28
CA ALA A 117 -11.48 -24.83 -23.30
C ALA A 117 -12.00 -26.27 -23.58
N ALA A 118 -12.62 -26.90 -22.59
CA ALA A 118 -13.28 -28.21 -22.73
C ALA A 118 -14.70 -28.13 -23.31
N GLY A 119 -15.21 -26.92 -23.59
CA GLY A 119 -16.50 -26.69 -24.26
C GLY A 119 -17.64 -26.22 -23.34
N ALA A 120 -17.36 -25.88 -22.10
CA ALA A 120 -18.36 -25.30 -21.20
C ALA A 120 -18.72 -23.86 -21.59
N ASP A 121 -19.94 -23.44 -21.22
CA ASP A 121 -20.37 -22.05 -21.39
C ASP A 121 -19.66 -21.12 -20.39
N ARG A 122 -19.08 -20.06 -20.93
CA ARG A 122 -18.26 -19.13 -20.09
C ARG A 122 -19.11 -18.38 -19.07
N GLU A 123 -20.33 -17.98 -19.42
CA GLU A 123 -21.16 -17.19 -18.51
C GLU A 123 -21.69 -18.06 -17.37
N GLU A 124 -22.05 -19.32 -17.66
CA GLU A 124 -22.47 -20.30 -16.65
C GLU A 124 -21.31 -20.60 -15.67
N GLU A 125 -20.10 -20.82 -16.18
CA GLU A 125 -18.92 -21.05 -15.33
C GLU A 125 -18.62 -19.85 -14.42
N ILE A 126 -18.60 -18.63 -14.96
CA ILE A 126 -18.39 -17.41 -14.16
C ILE A 126 -19.46 -17.27 -13.08
N ALA A 127 -20.73 -17.55 -13.39
CA ALA A 127 -21.81 -17.44 -12.42
C ALA A 127 -21.61 -18.38 -11.21
N GLY A 128 -21.02 -19.55 -11.41
CA GLY A 128 -20.67 -20.47 -10.33
C GLY A 128 -19.66 -19.86 -9.34
N TYR A 129 -18.62 -19.20 -9.84
CA TYR A 129 -17.56 -18.59 -9.02
C TYR A 129 -17.94 -17.23 -8.42
N THR A 130 -18.96 -16.56 -8.95
CA THR A 130 -19.45 -15.26 -8.45
C THR A 130 -20.74 -15.35 -7.64
N SER A 131 -21.15 -16.55 -7.26
CA SER A 131 -22.33 -16.78 -6.43
C SER A 131 -22.11 -16.33 -4.97
N GLU A 132 -23.22 -16.07 -4.27
CA GLU A 132 -23.21 -15.77 -2.82
C GLU A 132 -22.55 -16.90 -2.01
N GLU A 133 -22.81 -18.14 -2.39
CA GLU A 133 -22.21 -19.32 -1.74
C GLU A 133 -20.69 -19.36 -1.94
N SER A 134 -20.20 -19.07 -3.15
CA SER A 134 -18.76 -19.00 -3.42
C SER A 134 -18.07 -17.87 -2.63
N PHE A 135 -18.73 -16.72 -2.55
CA PHE A 135 -18.23 -15.61 -1.74
C PHE A 135 -18.15 -15.97 -0.26
N GLU A 136 -19.20 -16.55 0.32
CA GLU A 136 -19.23 -16.93 1.73
C GLU A 136 -18.16 -17.97 2.06
N ASN A 137 -17.98 -18.99 1.20
CA ASN A 137 -16.93 -19.99 1.37
C ASN A 137 -15.53 -19.37 1.34
N TRP A 138 -15.25 -18.48 0.38
CA TRP A 138 -13.98 -17.76 0.33
C TRP A 138 -13.78 -16.88 1.57
N TYR A 139 -14.81 -16.15 2.00
CA TYR A 139 -14.74 -15.25 3.15
C TYR A 139 -14.48 -16.00 4.46
N GLN A 140 -15.10 -17.14 4.65
CA GLN A 140 -14.82 -18.00 5.81
C GLN A 140 -13.38 -18.52 5.78
N GLY A 141 -12.90 -18.95 4.62
CA GLY A 141 -11.50 -19.35 4.43
C GLY A 141 -10.51 -18.21 4.73
N LEU A 142 -10.78 -17.01 4.27
CA LEU A 142 -9.99 -15.81 4.58
C LEU A 142 -9.97 -15.53 6.10
N CYS A 143 -11.11 -15.57 6.75
CA CYS A 143 -11.21 -15.36 8.20
C CYS A 143 -10.39 -16.38 8.99
N GLU A 144 -10.40 -17.63 8.57
CA GLU A 144 -9.60 -18.69 9.20
C GLU A 144 -8.11 -18.51 8.96
N ALA A 145 -7.70 -18.21 7.72
CA ALA A 145 -6.31 -17.93 7.39
C ALA A 145 -5.74 -16.72 8.17
N LEU A 146 -6.56 -15.67 8.38
CA LEU A 146 -6.17 -14.53 9.21
C LEU A 146 -5.99 -14.91 10.69
N LYS A 147 -6.85 -15.77 11.25
CA LYS A 147 -6.71 -16.25 12.63
C LYS A 147 -5.44 -17.08 12.80
N GLN A 148 -5.17 -18.01 11.88
CA GLN A 148 -3.97 -18.85 11.89
C GLN A 148 -2.71 -17.98 11.76
N ALA A 149 -2.67 -17.08 10.79
CA ALA A 149 -1.53 -16.16 10.61
C ALA A 149 -1.30 -15.27 11.85
N ALA A 150 -2.36 -14.79 12.49
CA ALA A 150 -2.25 -14.00 13.73
C ALA A 150 -1.76 -14.84 14.92
N ALA A 151 -2.14 -16.10 15.00
CA ALA A 151 -1.66 -17.04 16.01
C ALA A 151 -0.18 -17.45 15.79
N GLY A 152 0.30 -17.40 14.55
CA GLY A 152 1.65 -17.80 14.15
C GLY A 152 1.74 -19.30 13.84
N GLU A 153 0.68 -19.85 13.32
CA GLU A 153 0.56 -21.24 12.84
C GLU A 153 0.80 -21.35 11.36
#